data_01206f11c86efe897d5f24f24e068a38
#
_entry.id   01206f11c86efe897d5f24f24e068a38
#
_cell.length_a   1.000
_cell.length_b   1.000
_cell.length_c   1.000
_cell.angle_alpha   90.00
_cell.angle_beta   90.00
_cell.angle_gamma   90.00
#
_symmetry.space_group_name_H-M   'P 1'
#
loop_
_entity.id
_entity.type
_entity.pdbx_description
1 polymer ?
#
loop_
_entity_poly.entity_id
_entity_poly.type
_entity_poly.pdbx_seq_one_letter_code
_entity_poly.pdbx_strand_id
1 'polypeptide(L)'
;YSISDDIDTHGFTNTYQISSEFGDFTAHSNEMLYKLIQEIMAINELEKFKATPRFAEAVKASALSPFEIMESLIIDPADTVSGLPEDIEKINLDMLEMTSREKNVHDKKHKHDLAKFAAHKRQLAYDLNVDVYSTNKVLQQYLNSVGWATYSSDQAVPVSLEPLDSINFTKDSHRLHNLLRDKTPEQLHKINAKYLTEMGIDKTVIEAFFANPWLTPRYETMVVGELYSQGLKGGLNEYIGLVNTSSSEQDAFFYQNITKLISHYLNNTNESQVSIEIINNFAVLKVRKHYVIPILIDNGYWSEQSAKTINNFERTSRGDGGDVIQILVWISGEV
;
A
#
# COMPACT_ATOMS: atom_id res chain seq x y z
N TYR A 1 9.33 -4.48 -19.92
CA TYR A 1 8.37 -3.36 -19.89
C TYR A 1 8.91 -2.16 -20.64
N SER A 2 8.01 -1.29 -21.09
CA SER A 2 8.30 0.04 -21.62
C SER A 2 7.38 1.07 -20.96
N ILE A 3 7.86 2.30 -20.86
CA ILE A 3 7.08 3.43 -20.35
C ILE A 3 6.84 4.35 -21.54
N SER A 4 5.61 4.90 -21.66
CA SER A 4 5.29 5.86 -22.70
C SER A 4 6.14 7.13 -22.54
N ASP A 5 6.59 7.69 -23.66
CA ASP A 5 7.28 8.99 -23.69
C ASP A 5 6.32 10.16 -23.39
N ASP A 6 5.01 9.95 -23.62
CA ASP A 6 3.97 10.93 -23.27
C ASP A 6 3.62 10.79 -21.79
N ILE A 7 4.02 11.78 -21.01
CA ILE A 7 3.78 11.83 -19.55
C ILE A 7 2.86 13.02 -19.28
N ASP A 8 1.66 12.73 -18.83
CA ASP A 8 0.71 13.73 -18.40
C ASP A 8 1.01 14.15 -16.95
N THR A 9 1.06 15.47 -16.70
CA THR A 9 1.20 16.02 -15.35
C THR A 9 -0.13 16.62 -14.91
N HIS A 10 -0.75 16.05 -13.90
CA HIS A 10 -1.98 16.55 -13.30
C HIS A 10 -1.72 17.09 -11.90
N GLY A 11 -1.83 18.42 -11.75
CA GLY A 11 -1.55 19.07 -10.47
C GLY A 11 -0.07 18.96 -10.09
N PHE A 12 0.24 18.08 -9.14
CA PHE A 12 1.59 17.91 -8.58
C PHE A 12 2.26 16.61 -9.01
N THR A 13 1.51 15.67 -9.60
CA THR A 13 2.00 14.32 -9.90
C THR A 13 1.91 14.00 -11.38
N ASN A 14 2.80 13.13 -11.82
CA ASN A 14 2.85 12.61 -13.18
C ASN A 14 1.97 11.37 -13.32
N THR A 15 1.47 11.14 -14.53
CA THR A 15 0.76 9.92 -14.89
C THR A 15 1.56 9.18 -15.96
N TYR A 16 1.91 7.94 -15.66
CA TYR A 16 2.71 7.06 -16.51
C TYR A 16 1.87 5.92 -17.07
N GLN A 17 2.03 5.62 -18.34
CA GLN A 17 1.52 4.41 -18.97
C GLN A 17 2.68 3.43 -19.13
N ILE A 18 2.50 2.22 -18.57
CA ILE A 18 3.51 1.16 -18.57
C ILE A 18 2.94 -0.02 -19.33
N SER A 19 3.63 -0.46 -20.39
CA SER A 19 3.29 -1.67 -21.12
C SER A 19 4.30 -2.77 -20.85
N SER A 20 3.82 -3.98 -20.59
CA SER A 20 4.65 -5.16 -20.38
C SER A 20 4.02 -6.41 -20.99
N GLU A 21 4.75 -7.50 -21.04
CA GLU A 21 4.21 -8.82 -21.42
C GLU A 21 3.14 -9.35 -20.44
N PHE A 22 3.04 -8.75 -19.26
CA PHE A 22 2.08 -9.12 -18.21
C PHE A 22 0.85 -8.20 -18.18
N GLY A 23 0.74 -7.26 -19.10
CA GLY A 23 -0.35 -6.30 -19.24
C GLY A 23 0.09 -4.85 -19.18
N ASP A 24 -0.90 -3.97 -19.29
CA ASP A 24 -0.73 -2.52 -19.23
C ASP A 24 -1.09 -2.01 -17.84
N PHE A 25 -0.30 -1.07 -17.33
CA PHE A 25 -0.46 -0.48 -16.00
C PHE A 25 -0.41 1.04 -16.09
N THR A 26 -1.10 1.70 -15.17
CA THR A 26 -1.05 3.16 -15.01
C THR A 26 -0.53 3.51 -13.62
N ALA A 27 0.47 4.38 -13.55
CA ALA A 27 0.99 4.92 -12.30
C ALA A 27 0.71 6.41 -12.19
N HIS A 28 0.15 6.86 -11.06
CA HIS A 28 -0.05 8.28 -10.77
C HIS A 28 0.91 8.74 -9.67
N SER A 29 2.12 8.83 -9.95
CA SER A 29 3.29 9.42 -9.29
C SER A 29 4.56 8.64 -9.64
N ASN A 30 5.71 9.26 -9.45
CA ASN A 30 6.99 8.59 -9.60
C ASN A 30 7.11 7.38 -8.64
N GLU A 31 6.66 7.53 -7.41
CA GLU A 31 6.75 6.45 -6.42
C GLU A 31 5.85 5.26 -6.77
N MET A 32 4.62 5.52 -7.28
CA MET A 32 3.76 4.45 -7.77
C MET A 32 4.37 3.78 -9.01
N LEU A 33 5.01 4.54 -9.89
CA LEU A 33 5.76 4.01 -11.02
C LEU A 33 6.83 3.00 -10.55
N TYR A 34 7.64 3.37 -9.56
CA TYR A 34 8.68 2.48 -9.02
C TYR A 34 8.07 1.22 -8.39
N LYS A 35 6.97 1.37 -7.64
CA LYS A 35 6.24 0.21 -7.08
C LYS A 35 5.82 -0.76 -8.19
N LEU A 36 5.17 -0.27 -9.24
CA LEU A 36 4.70 -1.11 -10.35
C LEU A 36 5.86 -1.74 -11.14
N ILE A 37 6.94 -1.02 -11.37
CA ILE A 37 8.14 -1.58 -12.00
C ILE A 37 8.70 -2.73 -11.16
N GLN A 38 8.81 -2.54 -9.84
CA GLN A 38 9.28 -3.60 -8.93
C GLN A 38 8.37 -4.82 -8.99
N GLU A 39 7.05 -4.62 -9.04
CA GLU A 39 6.08 -5.71 -9.18
C GLU A 39 6.20 -6.44 -10.51
N ILE A 40 6.37 -5.72 -11.62
CA ILE A 40 6.60 -6.31 -12.95
C ILE A 40 7.90 -7.14 -12.98
N MET A 41 8.96 -6.63 -12.35
CA MET A 41 10.21 -7.38 -12.22
C MET A 41 10.03 -8.66 -11.39
N ALA A 42 9.28 -8.58 -10.30
CA ALA A 42 8.96 -9.74 -9.47
C ALA A 42 8.13 -10.79 -10.24
N ILE A 43 7.12 -10.35 -11.00
CA ILE A 43 6.33 -11.23 -11.87
C ILE A 43 7.24 -11.95 -12.88
N ASN A 44 8.16 -11.22 -13.51
CA ASN A 44 9.11 -11.80 -14.47
C ASN A 44 10.02 -12.87 -13.84
N GLU A 45 10.50 -12.66 -12.61
CA GLU A 45 11.28 -13.68 -11.88
C GLU A 45 10.44 -14.91 -11.53
N LEU A 46 9.19 -14.71 -11.12
CA LEU A 46 8.26 -15.80 -10.86
C LEU A 46 7.91 -16.58 -12.13
N GLU A 47 7.74 -15.90 -13.28
CA GLU A 47 7.52 -16.55 -14.57
C GLU A 47 8.73 -17.38 -15.02
N LYS A 48 9.94 -16.84 -14.90
CA LYS A 48 11.16 -17.58 -15.16
C LYS A 48 11.25 -18.84 -14.30
N PHE A 49 10.90 -18.74 -13.02
CA PHE A 49 10.86 -19.90 -12.14
C PHE A 49 9.82 -20.93 -12.58
N LYS A 50 8.62 -20.51 -13.00
CA LYS A 50 7.57 -21.41 -13.55
C LYS A 50 8.04 -22.19 -14.78
N ALA A 51 8.93 -21.62 -15.58
CA ALA A 51 9.50 -22.29 -16.76
C ALA A 51 10.56 -23.36 -16.40
N THR A 52 10.93 -23.53 -15.13
CA THR A 52 11.96 -24.49 -14.71
C THR A 52 11.40 -25.91 -14.49
N PRO A 53 12.22 -26.97 -14.73
CA PRO A 53 11.87 -28.33 -14.33
C PRO A 53 11.57 -28.44 -12.82
N ARG A 54 12.23 -27.63 -12.01
CA ARG A 54 12.05 -27.57 -10.56
C ARG A 54 10.62 -27.16 -10.16
N PHE A 55 10.03 -26.20 -10.87
CA PHE A 55 8.63 -25.84 -10.67
C PHE A 55 7.69 -27.00 -11.07
N ALA A 56 7.95 -27.64 -12.21
CA ALA A 56 7.15 -28.78 -12.64
C ALA A 56 7.20 -29.96 -11.65
N GLU A 57 8.35 -30.20 -11.01
CA GLU A 57 8.48 -31.18 -9.93
C GLU A 57 7.71 -30.75 -8.67
N ALA A 58 7.78 -29.46 -8.32
CA ALA A 58 7.04 -28.88 -7.20
C ALA A 58 5.53 -29.05 -7.39
N VAL A 59 5.01 -28.74 -8.56
CA VAL A 59 3.59 -28.91 -8.89
C VAL A 59 3.18 -30.39 -8.82
N LYS A 60 4.00 -31.31 -9.29
CA LYS A 60 3.71 -32.76 -9.18
C LYS A 60 3.72 -33.27 -7.74
N ALA A 61 4.56 -32.69 -6.89
CA ALA A 61 4.64 -33.06 -5.48
C ALA A 61 3.49 -32.45 -4.66
N SER A 62 2.91 -31.33 -5.12
CA SER A 62 1.77 -30.70 -4.47
C SER A 62 0.52 -31.56 -4.66
N ALA A 63 -0.10 -31.99 -3.56
CA ALA A 63 -1.40 -32.67 -3.64
C ALA A 63 -2.45 -31.69 -4.21
N LEU A 64 -3.12 -32.10 -5.29
CA LEU A 64 -3.98 -31.25 -6.13
C LEU A 64 -5.16 -30.57 -5.42
N SER A 65 -5.60 -31.06 -4.27
CA SER A 65 -6.83 -30.60 -3.63
C SER A 65 -6.88 -29.13 -3.22
N PRO A 66 -5.81 -28.49 -2.73
CA PRO A 66 -5.81 -27.06 -2.45
C PRO A 66 -5.64 -26.17 -3.69
N PHE A 67 -5.08 -26.71 -4.79
CA PHE A 67 -4.94 -25.99 -6.05
C PHE A 67 -6.30 -25.79 -6.73
N GLU A 68 -7.19 -26.78 -6.68
CA GLU A 68 -8.56 -26.68 -7.17
C GLU A 68 -9.38 -25.63 -6.40
N ILE A 69 -9.14 -25.49 -5.10
CA ILE A 69 -9.79 -24.44 -4.28
C ILE A 69 -9.24 -23.06 -4.66
N MET A 70 -7.95 -22.96 -4.95
CA MET A 70 -7.34 -21.70 -5.37
C MET A 70 -7.69 -21.33 -6.81
N GLU A 71 -7.81 -22.29 -7.71
CA GLU A 71 -8.23 -22.07 -9.10
C GLU A 71 -9.67 -21.55 -9.17
N SER A 72 -10.54 -22.01 -8.28
CA SER A 72 -11.91 -21.49 -8.14
C SER A 72 -11.98 -20.07 -7.55
N LEU A 73 -10.89 -19.59 -6.95
CA LEU A 73 -10.71 -18.24 -6.42
C LEU A 73 -9.92 -17.32 -7.37
N ILE A 74 -9.31 -17.90 -8.41
CA ILE A 74 -8.66 -17.15 -9.49
C ILE A 74 -9.74 -16.83 -10.53
N ILE A 75 -10.22 -15.60 -10.51
CA ILE A 75 -11.08 -15.08 -11.58
C ILE A 75 -10.26 -15.04 -12.85
N ASP A 76 -10.83 -15.60 -13.95
CA ASP A 76 -10.19 -15.66 -15.25
C ASP A 76 -9.74 -14.26 -15.71
N PRO A 77 -8.45 -14.05 -16.02
CA PRO A 77 -7.93 -12.74 -16.45
C PRO A 77 -8.64 -12.19 -17.70
N ALA A 78 -9.18 -13.08 -18.55
CA ALA A 78 -9.87 -12.69 -19.78
C ALA A 78 -11.24 -12.03 -19.53
N ASP A 79 -11.91 -12.36 -18.42
CA ASP A 79 -13.22 -11.78 -18.07
C ASP A 79 -13.09 -10.47 -17.26
N THR A 80 -11.88 -10.08 -16.88
CA THR A 80 -11.63 -8.97 -15.93
C THR A 80 -11.56 -7.60 -16.60
N VAL A 81 -11.65 -7.50 -17.93
CA VAL A 81 -11.51 -6.22 -18.67
C VAL A 81 -12.82 -5.42 -18.73
N SER A 82 -13.96 -5.97 -18.34
CA SER A 82 -15.21 -5.22 -18.37
C SER A 82 -16.21 -5.66 -17.29
N GLY A 83 -16.27 -4.91 -16.19
CA GLY A 83 -17.49 -4.79 -15.40
C GLY A 83 -17.69 -5.74 -14.23
N LEU A 84 -16.65 -6.10 -13.48
CA LEU A 84 -16.82 -6.74 -12.17
C LEU A 84 -17.31 -5.72 -11.14
N PRO A 85 -18.28 -6.09 -10.28
CA PRO A 85 -18.64 -5.27 -9.14
C PRO A 85 -17.42 -5.07 -8.24
N GLU A 86 -17.22 -3.84 -7.77
CA GLU A 86 -16.11 -3.40 -6.90
C GLU A 86 -15.92 -4.25 -5.63
N ASP A 87 -16.94 -5.01 -5.24
CA ASP A 87 -16.97 -5.85 -4.03
C ASP A 87 -16.16 -7.17 -4.15
N ILE A 88 -15.72 -7.56 -5.34
CA ILE A 88 -14.99 -8.84 -5.56
C ILE A 88 -13.48 -8.68 -5.40
N GLU A 89 -12.96 -7.47 -5.31
CA GLU A 89 -11.52 -7.20 -5.30
C GLU A 89 -10.80 -7.55 -3.99
N LYS A 90 -11.52 -7.84 -2.92
CA LYS A 90 -10.96 -8.31 -1.63
C LYS A 90 -10.58 -9.79 -1.58
N ILE A 91 -10.28 -10.43 -2.69
CA ILE A 91 -9.65 -11.77 -2.67
C ILE A 91 -8.14 -11.60 -2.41
N ASN A 92 -7.83 -10.92 -1.34
CA ASN A 92 -6.53 -10.86 -0.73
C ASN A 92 -6.38 -12.00 0.31
N LEU A 93 -5.17 -12.23 0.77
CA LEU A 93 -4.85 -13.14 1.86
C LEU A 93 -5.80 -13.00 3.08
N ASP A 94 -6.36 -11.80 3.30
CA ASP A 94 -7.39 -11.55 4.31
C ASP A 94 -8.57 -12.50 4.16
N MET A 95 -9.08 -12.72 2.96
CA MET A 95 -10.16 -13.66 2.73
C MET A 95 -9.73 -15.12 2.95
N LEU A 96 -8.53 -15.50 2.56
CA LEU A 96 -8.01 -16.85 2.82
C LEU A 96 -7.79 -17.09 4.32
N GLU A 97 -7.30 -16.10 5.04
CA GLU A 97 -7.13 -16.19 6.49
C GLU A 97 -8.45 -15.98 7.25
N MET A 98 -9.38 -15.13 6.79
CA MET A 98 -10.71 -14.88 7.38
C MET A 98 -11.74 -15.96 7.04
N THR A 99 -11.81 -16.43 5.81
CA THR A 99 -12.75 -17.52 5.44
C THR A 99 -12.40 -18.84 6.12
N SER A 100 -11.15 -19.00 6.55
CA SER A 100 -10.79 -20.12 7.41
C SER A 100 -11.44 -20.05 8.80
N ARG A 101 -12.03 -18.92 9.22
CA ARG A 101 -12.71 -18.74 10.52
C ARG A 101 -14.21 -18.89 10.45
N GLU A 102 -14.87 -18.44 9.39
CA GLU A 102 -16.33 -18.32 9.34
C GLU A 102 -17.05 -19.56 8.82
N LYS A 103 -16.39 -20.40 8.06
CA LYS A 103 -17.02 -21.66 7.62
C LYS A 103 -16.78 -22.73 8.66
N ASN A 104 -17.88 -23.22 9.23
CA ASN A 104 -17.96 -24.46 9.99
C ASN A 104 -17.38 -25.62 9.18
N VAL A 105 -16.09 -25.78 9.21
CA VAL A 105 -15.42 -26.81 8.44
C VAL A 105 -14.96 -27.88 9.40
N HIS A 106 -15.40 -29.09 9.15
CA HIS A 106 -15.01 -30.31 9.82
C HIS A 106 -13.51 -30.65 9.66
N ASP A 107 -12.69 -29.78 9.06
CA ASP A 107 -11.32 -30.11 8.72
C ASP A 107 -10.30 -29.11 9.29
N LYS A 108 -9.85 -29.38 10.53
CA LYS A 108 -8.78 -28.64 11.22
C LYS A 108 -7.45 -28.67 10.46
N LYS A 109 -7.23 -29.67 9.61
CA LYS A 109 -6.01 -29.84 8.84
C LYS A 109 -5.89 -28.79 7.73
N HIS A 110 -6.96 -28.58 6.96
CA HIS A 110 -6.98 -27.57 5.88
C HIS A 110 -6.76 -26.14 6.38
N LYS A 111 -7.31 -25.78 7.55
CA LYS A 111 -7.05 -24.46 8.16
C LYS A 111 -5.58 -24.23 8.50
N HIS A 112 -4.92 -25.27 8.99
CA HIS A 112 -3.51 -25.19 9.38
C HIS A 112 -2.60 -25.05 8.15
N ASP A 113 -2.92 -25.75 7.06
CA ASP A 113 -2.16 -25.70 5.83
C ASP A 113 -2.33 -24.35 5.11
N LEU A 114 -3.53 -23.76 5.13
CA LEU A 114 -3.77 -22.41 4.60
C LEU A 114 -3.00 -21.33 5.37
N ALA A 115 -2.98 -21.40 6.69
CA ALA A 115 -2.23 -20.45 7.51
C ALA A 115 -0.71 -20.53 7.25
N LYS A 116 -0.18 -21.74 7.07
CA LYS A 116 1.22 -21.94 6.71
C LYS A 116 1.53 -21.46 5.29
N PHE A 117 0.63 -21.73 4.35
CA PHE A 117 0.75 -21.21 3.00
C PHE A 117 0.76 -19.67 2.99
N ALA A 118 -0.16 -19.04 3.72
CA ALA A 118 -0.18 -17.59 3.84
C ALA A 118 1.12 -17.02 4.41
N ALA A 119 1.71 -17.69 5.41
CA ALA A 119 3.03 -17.31 5.94
C ALA A 119 4.14 -17.48 4.90
N HIS A 120 4.11 -18.57 4.12
CA HIS A 120 5.06 -18.81 3.04
C HIS A 120 4.92 -17.76 1.92
N LYS A 121 3.69 -17.39 1.55
CA LYS A 121 3.43 -16.34 0.56
C LYS A 121 3.96 -14.97 1.04
N ARG A 122 3.78 -14.62 2.32
CA ARG A 122 4.36 -13.41 2.90
C ARG A 122 5.89 -13.41 2.83
N GLN A 123 6.52 -14.55 3.11
CA GLN A 123 7.97 -14.70 2.96
C GLN A 123 8.40 -14.55 1.50
N LEU A 124 7.71 -15.19 0.55
CA LEU A 124 8.00 -15.07 -0.87
C LEU A 124 7.89 -13.61 -1.36
N ALA A 125 6.83 -12.90 -0.98
CA ALA A 125 6.67 -11.49 -1.32
C ALA A 125 7.77 -10.61 -0.70
N TYR A 126 8.17 -10.91 0.53
CA TYR A 126 9.28 -10.25 1.20
C TYR A 126 10.59 -10.46 0.43
N ASP A 127 10.91 -11.69 0.03
CA ASP A 127 12.13 -12.03 -0.72
C ASP A 127 12.16 -11.36 -2.10
N LEU A 128 10.98 -11.15 -2.71
CA LEU A 128 10.81 -10.42 -3.97
C LEU A 128 10.77 -8.90 -3.80
N ASN A 129 10.82 -8.41 -2.58
CA ASN A 129 10.70 -6.99 -2.25
C ASN A 129 9.40 -6.34 -2.79
N VAL A 130 8.29 -7.07 -2.73
CA VAL A 130 6.96 -6.59 -3.13
C VAL A 130 5.98 -6.64 -1.96
N ASP A 131 4.89 -5.89 -2.09
CA ASP A 131 3.81 -5.93 -1.13
C ASP A 131 2.95 -7.19 -1.32
N VAL A 132 2.88 -8.02 -0.30
CA VAL A 132 2.02 -9.21 -0.30
C VAL A 132 0.53 -8.85 -0.42
N TYR A 133 0.15 -7.64 -0.01
CA TYR A 133 -1.21 -7.11 -0.06
C TYR A 133 -1.46 -6.19 -1.26
N SER A 134 -0.55 -6.18 -2.25
CA SER A 134 -0.73 -5.40 -3.47
C SER A 134 -2.05 -5.73 -4.16
N THR A 135 -2.72 -4.70 -4.70
CA THR A 135 -3.94 -4.84 -5.51
C THR A 135 -3.64 -5.28 -6.94
N ASN A 136 -2.38 -5.43 -7.33
CA ASN A 136 -1.98 -5.93 -8.63
C ASN A 136 -2.37 -7.42 -8.79
N LYS A 137 -3.44 -7.65 -9.53
CA LYS A 137 -4.03 -9.01 -9.72
C LYS A 137 -3.04 -10.00 -10.34
N VAL A 138 -2.22 -9.54 -11.29
CA VAL A 138 -1.22 -10.37 -11.94
C VAL A 138 -0.16 -10.83 -10.93
N LEU A 139 0.38 -9.91 -10.14
CA LEU A 139 1.31 -10.25 -9.06
C LEU A 139 0.70 -11.26 -8.09
N GLN A 140 -0.57 -11.05 -7.68
CA GLN A 140 -1.26 -11.95 -6.76
C GLN A 140 -1.41 -13.36 -7.32
N GLN A 141 -1.73 -13.50 -8.61
CA GLN A 141 -1.81 -14.80 -9.28
C GLN A 141 -0.48 -15.53 -9.27
N TYR A 142 0.62 -14.82 -9.57
CA TYR A 142 1.97 -15.41 -9.55
C TYR A 142 2.41 -15.78 -8.13
N LEU A 143 2.20 -14.90 -7.14
CA LEU A 143 2.49 -15.20 -5.75
C LEU A 143 1.70 -16.40 -5.23
N ASN A 144 0.44 -16.54 -5.65
CA ASN A 144 -0.39 -17.68 -5.28
C ASN A 144 0.10 -18.98 -5.92
N SER A 145 0.29 -18.99 -7.24
CA SER A 145 0.64 -20.21 -7.98
C SER A 145 2.05 -20.72 -7.61
N VAL A 146 3.03 -19.82 -7.59
CA VAL A 146 4.41 -20.17 -7.25
C VAL A 146 4.55 -20.45 -5.76
N GLY A 147 3.95 -19.61 -4.92
CA GLY A 147 3.96 -19.78 -3.48
C GLY A 147 3.36 -21.12 -3.06
N TRP A 148 2.26 -21.53 -3.69
CA TRP A 148 1.66 -22.84 -3.41
C TRP A 148 2.57 -24.02 -3.83
N ALA A 149 3.10 -23.98 -5.04
CA ALA A 149 3.98 -25.03 -5.54
C ALA A 149 5.23 -25.18 -4.67
N THR A 150 5.85 -24.06 -4.28
CA THR A 150 7.07 -24.07 -3.44
C THR A 150 6.78 -24.46 -2.00
N TYR A 151 5.66 -24.00 -1.43
CA TYR A 151 5.20 -24.42 -0.11
C TYR A 151 4.97 -25.93 -0.04
N SER A 152 4.26 -26.49 -1.02
CA SER A 152 3.90 -27.92 -1.03
C SER A 152 5.10 -28.86 -1.25
N SER A 153 6.15 -28.37 -1.88
CA SER A 153 7.37 -29.15 -2.19
C SER A 153 8.54 -28.85 -1.27
N ASP A 154 8.40 -27.93 -0.33
CA ASP A 154 9.46 -27.43 0.54
C ASP A 154 10.69 -26.91 -0.26
N GLN A 155 10.40 -26.31 -1.42
CA GLN A 155 11.44 -25.74 -2.30
C GLN A 155 11.46 -24.22 -2.18
N ALA A 156 12.65 -23.63 -2.16
CA ALA A 156 12.83 -22.19 -2.20
C ALA A 156 12.86 -21.68 -3.65
N VAL A 157 12.19 -20.55 -3.91
CA VAL A 157 12.40 -19.78 -5.14
C VAL A 157 13.76 -19.11 -5.06
N PRO A 158 14.66 -19.31 -6.02
CA PRO A 158 15.92 -18.57 -6.05
C PRO A 158 15.63 -17.14 -6.50
N VAL A 159 15.39 -16.25 -5.56
CA VAL A 159 15.17 -14.83 -5.83
C VAL A 159 16.49 -14.09 -5.78
N SER A 160 16.77 -13.29 -6.79
CA SER A 160 17.95 -12.45 -6.92
C SER A 160 17.56 -11.03 -7.36
N LEU A 161 16.45 -10.50 -6.82
CA LEU A 161 16.02 -9.14 -7.09
C LEU A 161 16.66 -8.18 -6.09
N GLU A 162 17.49 -7.29 -6.60
CA GLU A 162 17.91 -6.12 -5.82
C GLU A 162 16.75 -5.12 -5.76
N PRO A 163 16.54 -4.49 -4.60
CA PRO A 163 15.59 -3.37 -4.51
C PRO A 163 16.00 -2.27 -5.50
N LEU A 164 15.03 -1.64 -6.15
CA LEU A 164 15.33 -0.44 -6.91
C LEU A 164 15.83 0.65 -5.95
N ASP A 165 17.02 1.19 -6.21
CA ASP A 165 17.71 2.15 -5.32
C ASP A 165 16.87 3.40 -5.00
N SER A 166 15.98 3.79 -5.93
CA SER A 166 15.03 4.89 -5.76
C SER A 166 13.97 4.65 -4.68
N ILE A 167 13.80 3.39 -4.24
CA ILE A 167 12.95 3.03 -3.10
C ILE A 167 13.86 2.89 -1.87
N ASN A 168 14.66 3.89 -1.58
CA ASN A 168 15.38 4.00 -0.33
C ASN A 168 14.38 4.17 0.81
N PHE A 169 13.83 3.04 1.20
CA PHE A 169 13.07 2.94 2.43
C PHE A 169 14.02 3.22 3.59
N THR A 170 13.73 4.27 4.33
CA THR A 170 14.33 4.57 5.61
C THR A 170 14.29 3.33 6.53
N LYS A 171 15.00 3.36 7.67
CA LYS A 171 14.97 2.27 8.67
C LYS A 171 13.55 1.82 9.04
N ASP A 172 12.58 2.72 8.94
CA ASP A 172 11.17 2.47 9.23
C ASP A 172 10.49 1.59 8.17
N SER A 173 10.95 1.64 6.92
CA SER A 173 10.46 0.76 5.87
C SER A 173 10.90 -0.68 6.06
N HIS A 174 12.13 -0.92 6.47
CA HIS A 174 12.59 -2.26 6.83
C HIS A 174 11.78 -2.83 8.00
N ARG A 175 11.43 -1.99 8.98
CA ARG A 175 10.58 -2.38 10.10
C ARG A 175 9.18 -2.76 9.64
N LEU A 176 8.56 -1.96 8.77
CA LEU A 176 7.27 -2.25 8.19
C LEU A 176 7.31 -3.54 7.38
N HIS A 177 8.31 -3.71 6.51
CA HIS A 177 8.48 -4.89 5.67
C HIS A 177 8.60 -6.17 6.50
N ASN A 178 9.39 -6.14 7.58
CA ASN A 178 9.47 -7.25 8.53
C ASN A 178 8.13 -7.50 9.24
N LEU A 179 7.43 -6.45 9.62
CA LEU A 179 6.14 -6.56 10.29
C LEU A 179 5.08 -7.22 9.39
N LEU A 180 5.03 -6.83 8.12
CA LEU A 180 4.11 -7.41 7.11
C LEU A 180 4.44 -8.87 6.80
N ARG A 181 5.71 -9.26 6.85
CA ARG A 181 6.12 -10.67 6.73
C ARG A 181 5.69 -11.50 7.93
N ASP A 182 5.94 -10.99 9.13
CA ASP A 182 5.87 -11.78 10.38
C ASP A 182 4.47 -11.83 10.99
N LYS A 183 3.58 -10.90 10.63
CA LYS A 183 2.25 -10.76 11.20
C LYS A 183 1.15 -11.09 10.21
N THR A 184 0.09 -11.72 10.70
CA THR A 184 -1.14 -11.90 9.92
C THR A 184 -1.92 -10.58 9.84
N PRO A 185 -2.81 -10.39 8.84
CA PRO A 185 -3.70 -9.23 8.77
C PRO A 185 -4.45 -8.99 10.07
N GLU A 186 -5.00 -10.03 10.69
CA GLU A 186 -5.69 -9.90 11.97
C GLU A 186 -4.77 -9.40 13.11
N GLN A 187 -3.51 -9.86 13.13
CA GLN A 187 -2.56 -9.38 14.13
C GLN A 187 -2.21 -7.90 13.88
N LEU A 188 -2.07 -7.50 12.60
CA LEU A 188 -1.85 -6.11 12.23
C LEU A 188 -3.06 -5.24 12.60
N HIS A 189 -4.29 -5.67 12.28
CA HIS A 189 -5.51 -4.97 12.67
C HIS A 189 -5.61 -4.79 14.19
N LYS A 190 -5.28 -5.82 14.98
CA LYS A 190 -5.27 -5.69 16.45
C LYS A 190 -4.26 -4.67 16.95
N ILE A 191 -3.07 -4.64 16.35
CA ILE A 191 -2.02 -3.66 16.69
C ILE A 191 -2.50 -2.26 16.32
N ASN A 192 -2.99 -2.08 15.10
CA ASN A 192 -3.46 -0.80 14.57
C ASN A 192 -4.67 -0.29 15.36
N ALA A 193 -5.65 -1.14 15.67
CA ALA A 193 -6.82 -0.78 16.48
C ALA A 193 -6.42 -0.31 17.89
N LYS A 194 -5.43 -0.97 18.49
CA LYS A 194 -4.89 -0.55 19.79
C LYS A 194 -4.27 0.85 19.69
N TYR A 195 -3.43 1.11 18.68
CA TYR A 195 -2.78 2.40 18.51
C TYR A 195 -3.79 3.51 18.20
N LEU A 196 -4.77 3.26 17.33
CA LEU A 196 -5.84 4.22 17.03
C LEU A 196 -6.64 4.56 18.31
N THR A 197 -6.96 3.57 19.13
CA THR A 197 -7.66 3.78 20.41
C THR A 197 -6.80 4.60 21.39
N GLU A 198 -5.50 4.31 21.51
CA GLU A 198 -4.57 5.05 22.35
C GLU A 198 -4.35 6.49 21.87
N MET A 199 -4.48 6.74 20.57
CA MET A 199 -4.49 8.08 19.97
C MET A 199 -5.82 8.84 20.19
N GLY A 200 -6.86 8.16 20.71
CA GLY A 200 -8.16 8.76 20.99
C GLY A 200 -9.06 8.89 19.77
N ILE A 201 -8.85 8.05 18.75
CA ILE A 201 -9.70 8.02 17.56
C ILE A 201 -11.06 7.40 17.91
N ASP A 202 -12.14 7.99 17.39
CA ASP A 202 -13.50 7.52 17.60
C ASP A 202 -13.72 6.13 17.04
N LYS A 203 -14.44 5.29 17.75
CA LYS A 203 -14.72 3.90 17.37
C LYS A 203 -15.32 3.79 15.97
N THR A 204 -16.24 4.68 15.61
CA THR A 204 -16.88 4.70 14.29
C THR A 204 -15.89 5.02 13.16
N VAL A 205 -14.91 5.88 13.42
CA VAL A 205 -13.83 6.20 12.47
C VAL A 205 -12.89 5.00 12.32
N ILE A 206 -12.55 4.32 13.42
CA ILE A 206 -11.74 3.09 13.40
C ILE A 206 -12.43 1.99 12.58
N GLU A 207 -13.72 1.77 12.83
CA GLU A 207 -14.50 0.75 12.12
C GLU A 207 -14.58 1.05 10.61
N ALA A 208 -14.80 2.32 10.24
CA ALA A 208 -14.81 2.74 8.84
C ALA A 208 -13.44 2.60 8.18
N PHE A 209 -12.35 2.94 8.90
CA PHE A 209 -10.98 2.83 8.41
C PHE A 209 -10.62 1.38 8.05
N PHE A 210 -10.95 0.42 8.90
CA PHE A 210 -10.72 -1.00 8.63
C PHE A 210 -11.71 -1.62 7.63
N ALA A 211 -12.83 -0.97 7.37
CA ALA A 211 -13.80 -1.42 6.37
C ALA A 211 -13.46 -0.95 4.95
N ASN A 212 -12.54 0.02 4.79
CA ASN A 212 -12.18 0.53 3.48
C ASN A 212 -11.31 -0.49 2.71
N PRO A 213 -11.78 -0.98 1.54
CA PRO A 213 -11.07 -2.02 0.78
C PRO A 213 -9.71 -1.58 0.22
N TRP A 214 -9.50 -0.28 0.04
CA TRP A 214 -8.27 0.27 -0.50
C TRP A 214 -7.18 0.48 0.55
N LEU A 215 -7.56 0.52 1.83
CA LEU A 215 -6.63 0.57 2.95
C LEU A 215 -6.20 -0.85 3.31
N THR A 216 -5.30 -1.43 2.51
CA THR A 216 -4.74 -2.76 2.78
C THR A 216 -3.97 -2.77 4.11
N PRO A 217 -3.70 -3.94 4.71
CA PRO A 217 -2.91 -4.04 5.95
C PRO A 217 -1.59 -3.28 5.92
N ARG A 218 -1.00 -3.11 4.73
CA ARG A 218 0.21 -2.28 4.55
C ARG A 218 -0.09 -0.81 4.80
N TYR A 219 -1.08 -0.24 4.09
CA TYR A 219 -1.42 1.18 4.19
C TYR A 219 -1.93 1.53 5.59
N GLU A 220 -2.79 0.69 6.17
CA GLU A 220 -3.24 0.84 7.55
C GLU A 220 -2.07 0.90 8.52
N THR A 221 -1.17 -0.10 8.46
CA THR A 221 -0.06 -0.21 9.40
C THR A 221 0.93 0.94 9.25
N MET A 222 1.14 1.42 8.01
CA MET A 222 2.03 2.55 7.77
C MET A 222 1.44 3.85 8.32
N VAL A 223 0.20 4.17 7.97
CA VAL A 223 -0.47 5.39 8.43
C VAL A 223 -0.56 5.42 9.95
N VAL A 224 -1.05 4.34 10.55
CA VAL A 224 -1.22 4.25 12.01
C VAL A 224 0.12 4.29 12.73
N GLY A 225 1.12 3.55 12.24
CA GLY A 225 2.44 3.48 12.86
C GLY A 225 3.16 4.83 12.85
N GLU A 226 3.12 5.55 11.73
CA GLU A 226 3.71 6.88 11.62
C GLU A 226 3.04 7.88 12.56
N LEU A 227 1.71 7.97 12.57
CA LEU A 227 0.99 8.88 13.45
C LEU A 227 1.22 8.57 14.94
N TYR A 228 1.17 7.29 15.30
CA TYR A 228 1.37 6.86 16.68
C TYR A 228 2.78 7.21 17.19
N SER A 229 3.80 7.06 16.35
CA SER A 229 5.19 7.36 16.70
C SER A 229 5.42 8.83 17.01
N GLN A 230 4.60 9.74 16.44
CA GLN A 230 4.74 11.18 16.61
C GLN A 230 4.09 11.72 17.87
N GLY A 231 3.20 10.96 18.51
CA GLY A 231 2.49 11.42 19.70
C GLY A 231 1.60 12.64 19.47
N LEU A 232 1.19 12.89 18.22
CA LEU A 232 0.21 13.94 17.87
C LEU A 232 -1.09 13.72 18.63
N LYS A 233 -1.73 14.81 19.04
CA LYS A 233 -3.00 14.75 19.80
C LYS A 233 -4.14 15.53 19.19
N GLY A 234 -3.88 16.34 18.16
CA GLY A 234 -4.91 17.20 17.57
C GLY A 234 -5.20 16.89 16.10
N GLY A 235 -6.49 16.77 15.74
CA GLY A 235 -6.96 16.60 14.36
C GLY A 235 -6.78 15.20 13.77
N LEU A 236 -6.44 14.22 14.60
CA LEU A 236 -6.19 12.86 14.14
C LEU A 236 -7.48 12.16 13.66
N ASN A 237 -8.59 12.45 14.32
CA ASN A 237 -9.89 11.89 13.96
C ASN A 237 -10.31 12.30 12.54
N GLU A 238 -10.20 13.61 12.28
CA GLU A 238 -10.47 14.21 10.98
C GLU A 238 -9.49 13.70 9.91
N TYR A 239 -8.21 13.52 10.28
CA TYR A 239 -7.20 13.02 9.36
C TYR A 239 -7.44 11.55 8.98
N ILE A 240 -7.72 10.68 9.95
CA ILE A 240 -8.08 9.28 9.66
C ILE A 240 -9.38 9.23 8.85
N GLY A 241 -10.34 10.12 9.14
CA GLY A 241 -11.54 10.29 8.32
C GLY A 241 -11.23 10.67 6.87
N LEU A 242 -10.25 11.57 6.65
CA LEU A 242 -9.79 11.94 5.31
C LEU A 242 -9.10 10.77 4.60
N VAL A 243 -8.18 10.07 5.28
CA VAL A 243 -7.54 8.86 4.73
C VAL A 243 -8.58 7.82 4.32
N ASN A 244 -9.65 7.69 5.09
CA ASN A 244 -10.74 6.76 4.78
C ASN A 244 -11.58 7.16 3.56
N THR A 245 -11.39 8.34 2.99
CA THR A 245 -12.01 8.70 1.69
C THR A 245 -11.30 8.08 0.49
N SER A 246 -10.24 7.31 0.70
CA SER A 246 -9.52 6.60 -0.38
C SER A 246 -10.49 5.73 -1.17
N SER A 247 -10.52 5.93 -2.49
CA SER A 247 -11.37 5.26 -3.46
C SER A 247 -10.57 4.41 -4.46
N SER A 248 -9.26 4.37 -4.27
CA SER A 248 -8.30 3.63 -5.08
C SER A 248 -7.04 3.30 -4.27
N GLU A 249 -6.23 2.35 -4.74
CA GLU A 249 -4.91 2.12 -4.17
C GLU A 249 -4.02 3.36 -4.27
N GLN A 250 -4.18 4.15 -5.32
CA GLN A 250 -3.44 5.40 -5.53
C GLN A 250 -3.73 6.42 -4.44
N ASP A 251 -4.99 6.56 -4.01
CA ASP A 251 -5.36 7.42 -2.88
C ASP A 251 -4.73 6.93 -1.58
N ALA A 252 -4.81 5.62 -1.31
CA ALA A 252 -4.22 5.03 -0.11
C ALA A 252 -2.69 5.23 -0.08
N PHE A 253 -2.04 5.06 -1.22
CA PHE A 253 -0.61 5.30 -1.39
C PHE A 253 -0.26 6.79 -1.23
N PHE A 254 -1.06 7.68 -1.78
CA PHE A 254 -0.91 9.13 -1.59
C PHE A 254 -0.97 9.49 -0.10
N TYR A 255 -2.00 9.05 0.63
CA TYR A 255 -2.12 9.34 2.05
C TYR A 255 -1.01 8.69 2.90
N GLN A 256 -0.55 7.50 2.52
CA GLN A 256 0.64 6.90 3.13
C GLN A 256 1.84 7.87 3.05
N ASN A 257 2.08 8.45 1.88
CA ASN A 257 3.22 9.33 1.66
C ASN A 257 3.04 10.71 2.32
N ILE A 258 1.83 11.27 2.31
CA ILE A 258 1.51 12.47 3.09
C ILE A 258 1.75 12.22 4.58
N THR A 259 1.36 11.06 5.11
CA THR A 259 1.60 10.69 6.52
C THR A 259 3.10 10.61 6.83
N LYS A 260 3.90 10.01 5.94
CA LYS A 260 5.37 10.00 6.07
C LYS A 260 5.97 11.39 6.07
N LEU A 261 5.49 12.26 5.18
CA LEU A 261 5.97 13.63 5.08
C LEU A 261 5.65 14.44 6.35
N ILE A 262 4.44 14.25 6.89
CA ILE A 262 4.03 14.81 8.20
C ILE A 262 4.97 14.31 9.30
N SER A 263 5.19 13.00 9.38
CA SER A 263 6.08 12.37 10.35
C SER A 263 7.52 12.91 10.24
N HIS A 264 8.03 13.01 9.01
CA HIS A 264 9.36 13.57 8.77
C HIS A 264 9.48 15.01 9.26
N TYR A 265 8.49 15.85 8.96
CA TYR A 265 8.48 17.24 9.46
C TYR A 265 8.51 17.29 10.99
N LEU A 266 7.67 16.49 11.65
CA LEU A 266 7.58 16.46 13.10
C LEU A 266 8.86 15.97 13.78
N ASN A 267 9.55 15.01 13.17
CA ASN A 267 10.86 14.54 13.67
C ASN A 267 11.98 15.56 13.53
N ASN A 268 11.84 16.51 12.61
CA ASN A 268 12.86 17.54 12.34
C ASN A 268 12.49 18.92 12.87
N THR A 269 11.35 19.08 13.53
CA THR A 269 10.94 20.33 14.17
C THR A 269 11.04 20.24 15.69
N ASN A 270 11.36 21.36 16.33
CA ASN A 270 11.31 21.48 17.78
C ASN A 270 9.96 22.02 18.29
N GLU A 271 8.95 22.06 17.39
CA GLU A 271 7.65 22.61 17.74
C GLU A 271 6.81 21.61 18.54
N SER A 272 6.36 22.03 19.71
CA SER A 272 5.58 21.17 20.64
C SER A 272 4.05 21.29 20.46
N GLN A 273 3.60 22.32 19.74
CA GLN A 273 2.17 22.58 19.52
C GLN A 273 1.86 22.44 18.03
N VAL A 274 1.67 21.20 17.61
CA VAL A 274 1.29 20.87 16.23
C VAL A 274 0.01 20.04 16.26
N SER A 275 -0.94 20.40 15.38
CA SER A 275 -2.15 19.63 15.10
C SER A 275 -2.35 19.49 13.60
N ILE A 276 -3.10 18.49 13.19
CA ILE A 276 -3.55 18.36 11.80
C ILE A 276 -4.90 19.06 11.69
N GLU A 277 -5.07 19.87 10.66
CA GLU A 277 -6.37 20.43 10.26
C GLU A 277 -6.67 20.02 8.82
N ILE A 278 -7.95 19.84 8.52
CA ILE A 278 -8.39 19.53 7.15
C ILE A 278 -8.99 20.78 6.54
N ILE A 279 -8.33 21.33 5.52
CA ILE A 279 -8.77 22.52 4.80
C ILE A 279 -8.92 22.18 3.32
N ASN A 280 -10.12 22.36 2.77
CA ASN A 280 -10.44 22.04 1.37
C ASN A 280 -10.04 20.61 0.96
N ASN A 281 -10.28 19.62 1.81
CA ASN A 281 -9.87 18.22 1.64
C ASN A 281 -8.34 17.99 1.59
N PHE A 282 -7.55 18.95 2.07
CA PHE A 282 -6.10 18.77 2.27
C PHE A 282 -5.77 18.68 3.75
N ALA A 283 -4.90 17.74 4.09
CA ALA A 283 -4.29 17.70 5.41
C ALA A 283 -3.22 18.78 5.52
N VAL A 284 -3.30 19.59 6.54
CA VAL A 284 -2.31 20.63 6.83
C VAL A 284 -1.88 20.55 8.28
N LEU A 285 -0.66 20.94 8.55
CA LEU A 285 -0.18 21.07 9.92
C LEU A 285 -0.39 22.49 10.40
N LYS A 286 -1.12 22.65 11.49
CA LYS A 286 -1.19 23.91 12.23
C LYS A 286 -0.10 23.92 13.28
N VAL A 287 0.84 24.84 13.13
CA VAL A 287 1.99 25.03 14.03
C VAL A 287 1.85 26.41 14.66
N ARG A 288 1.33 26.48 15.89
CA ARG A 288 0.98 27.74 16.55
C ARG A 288 -0.01 28.57 15.74
N LYS A 289 0.49 29.62 15.05
CA LYS A 289 -0.29 30.51 14.16
C LYS A 289 0.02 30.31 12.67
N HIS A 290 0.82 29.31 12.34
CA HIS A 290 1.26 29.07 10.97
C HIS A 290 0.66 27.75 10.45
N TYR A 291 0.47 27.69 9.14
CA TYR A 291 0.10 26.48 8.45
C TYR A 291 1.28 25.93 7.65
N VAL A 292 1.50 24.63 7.73
CA VAL A 292 2.46 23.90 6.90
C VAL A 292 1.70 22.92 6.04
N ILE A 293 1.84 23.06 4.73
CA ILE A 293 1.15 22.22 3.74
C ILE A 293 2.10 21.13 3.25
N PRO A 294 1.88 19.87 3.57
CA PRO A 294 2.65 18.77 2.98
C PRO A 294 2.18 18.52 1.53
N ILE A 295 3.10 18.58 0.58
CA ILE A 295 2.84 18.40 -0.85
C ILE A 295 3.83 17.40 -1.42
N LEU A 296 3.31 16.42 -2.16
CA LEU A 296 4.10 15.51 -2.97
C LEU A 296 4.15 16.04 -4.40
N ILE A 297 5.35 16.18 -4.95
CA ILE A 297 5.55 16.59 -6.34
C ILE A 297 6.50 15.62 -7.04
N ASP A 298 6.24 15.32 -8.30
CA ASP A 298 7.02 14.38 -9.09
C ASP A 298 8.11 15.04 -9.93
N ASN A 299 8.06 16.35 -10.02
CA ASN A 299 9.06 17.11 -10.77
C ASN A 299 9.35 18.45 -10.10
N GLY A 300 10.54 18.98 -10.34
CA GLY A 300 10.94 20.29 -9.81
C GLY A 300 10.25 21.48 -10.49
N TYR A 301 9.24 21.23 -11.31
CA TYR A 301 8.52 22.27 -12.04
C TYR A 301 7.22 22.65 -11.32
N TRP A 302 7.09 23.94 -11.05
CA TRP A 302 5.89 24.51 -10.42
C TRP A 302 4.92 25.00 -11.49
N SER A 303 3.87 24.21 -11.74
CA SER A 303 2.88 24.55 -12.77
C SER A 303 1.99 25.73 -12.36
N GLU A 304 1.34 26.38 -13.33
CA GLU A 304 0.33 27.41 -13.05
C GLU A 304 -0.84 26.85 -12.24
N GLN A 305 -1.21 25.58 -12.48
CA GLN A 305 -2.26 24.90 -11.72
C GLN A 305 -1.85 24.68 -10.27
N SER A 306 -0.61 24.25 -10.02
CA SER A 306 -0.04 24.13 -8.68
C SER A 306 -0.03 25.46 -7.94
N ALA A 307 0.39 26.54 -8.62
CA ALA A 307 0.36 27.90 -8.07
C ALA A 307 -1.07 28.36 -7.72
N LYS A 308 -2.04 28.10 -8.58
CA LYS A 308 -3.47 28.44 -8.32
C LYS A 308 -4.00 27.69 -7.11
N THR A 309 -3.69 26.40 -6.97
CA THR A 309 -4.11 25.57 -5.83
C THR A 309 -3.58 26.15 -4.52
N ILE A 310 -2.29 26.48 -4.47
CA ILE A 310 -1.66 27.05 -3.27
C ILE A 310 -2.22 28.46 -2.96
N ASN A 311 -2.38 29.32 -3.95
CA ASN A 311 -2.95 30.64 -3.77
C ASN A 311 -4.39 30.60 -3.25
N ASN A 312 -5.21 29.64 -3.72
CA ASN A 312 -6.55 29.44 -3.20
C ASN A 312 -6.52 28.98 -1.75
N PHE A 313 -5.60 28.08 -1.43
CA PHE A 313 -5.38 27.62 -0.07
C PHE A 313 -4.96 28.78 0.85
N GLU A 314 -3.98 29.58 0.46
CA GLU A 314 -3.54 30.77 1.20
C GLU A 314 -4.69 31.72 1.48
N ARG A 315 -5.53 31.99 0.48
CA ARG A 315 -6.69 32.88 0.63
C ARG A 315 -7.71 32.34 1.64
N THR A 316 -7.96 31.03 1.63
CA THR A 316 -8.89 30.40 2.58
C THR A 316 -8.32 30.43 4.00
N SER A 317 -7.06 30.12 4.17
CA SER A 317 -6.39 30.08 5.47
C SER A 317 -6.26 31.47 6.12
N ARG A 318 -6.10 32.53 5.34
CA ARG A 318 -6.08 33.91 5.84
C ARG A 318 -7.45 34.35 6.41
N GLY A 319 -8.55 33.82 5.87
CA GLY A 319 -9.90 34.06 6.40
C GLY A 319 -10.08 33.54 7.83
N ASP A 320 -9.35 32.52 8.22
CA ASP A 320 -9.38 31.88 9.54
C ASP A 320 -8.30 32.46 10.52
N GLY A 321 -7.64 33.56 10.15
CA GLY A 321 -6.68 34.27 11.01
C GLY A 321 -5.27 33.66 11.08
N GLY A 322 -4.94 32.82 10.14
CA GLY A 322 -3.58 32.23 9.99
C GLY A 322 -2.63 33.14 9.20
N ASP A 323 -1.45 33.46 9.74
CA ASP A 323 -0.59 34.51 9.18
C ASP A 323 0.49 34.03 8.22
N VAL A 324 0.88 32.76 8.20
CA VAL A 324 2.00 32.30 7.34
C VAL A 324 1.73 30.89 6.85
N ILE A 325 1.95 30.70 5.55
CA ILE A 325 1.95 29.38 4.91
C ILE A 325 3.37 28.98 4.62
N GLN A 326 3.80 27.88 5.20
CA GLN A 326 5.00 27.17 4.80
C GLN A 326 4.61 25.97 3.95
N ILE A 327 5.26 25.78 2.82
CA ILE A 327 5.05 24.60 1.99
C ILE A 327 6.17 23.61 2.30
N LEU A 328 5.78 22.41 2.70
CA LEU A 328 6.68 21.28 2.86
C LEU A 328 6.57 20.44 1.60
N VAL A 329 7.61 20.47 0.78
CA VAL A 329 7.63 19.77 -0.50
C VAL A 329 8.47 18.51 -0.37
N TRP A 330 7.91 17.40 -0.80
CA TRP A 330 8.65 16.18 -1.08
C TRP A 330 8.73 16.02 -2.59
N ILE A 331 9.95 16.05 -3.14
CA ILE A 331 10.20 15.75 -4.55
C ILE A 331 10.54 14.27 -4.65
N SER A 332 9.67 13.49 -5.31
CA SER A 332 9.92 12.07 -5.49
C SER A 332 11.02 11.86 -6.55
N GLY A 333 12.06 11.10 -6.19
CA GLY A 333 13.14 10.72 -7.10
C GLY A 333 14.40 11.58 -7.03
N GLU A 334 14.49 12.57 -6.15
CA GLU A 334 15.76 13.20 -5.79
C GLU A 334 16.30 12.56 -4.49
N VAL A 335 17.37 11.80 -4.64
CA VAL A 335 18.28 11.38 -3.58
C VAL A 335 19.67 11.89 -3.95
#